data_76d9b6d18ef628a24a9c02ae956d4fa8
#
_entry.id   76d9b6d18ef628a24a9c02ae956d4fa8
#
_cell.length_a   1.000
_cell.length_b   1.000
_cell.length_c   1.000
_cell.angle_alpha   90.00
_cell.angle_beta   90.00
_cell.angle_gamma   90.00
#
_symmetry.space_group_name_H-M   'P 1'
#
loop_
_entity.id
_entity.type
_entity.pdbx_description
1 polymer ?
#
loop_
_entity_poly.entity_id
_entity_poly.type
_entity_poly.pdbx_seq_one_letter_code
_entity_poly.pdbx_strand_id
1 'polypeptide(L)'
;MADIGWITGHSYIVYGPLALGTTTVIYEGVPNYPDAGRPWRIAQKLGVNIFHTSPTAIRQLRKIGPDEPEKYDYHFKHMTTVGEPIEPEVWRWYFAEVGKGEAVIVDTWWQTETGGFLGSELPALKPMKPGSCGPMALGIFAVIYDENGDEVPDGRAGNICIRNPWPGIFETIWGQPERFVSTYYAKYNKDPDSKDWHDWPYFAGDGAVKAPDGYYRILGRVDDVINVAGHRLGTKEIESAALTVPEVAEAAAVPVIDDIRGRAVEVYVSLKPGFEAGPEMQAKVSKAIETEIGKIARPKNVWIVADMPKTRSGKIMRRVIASVSNFADVGDVTTLANPEIVDGIRHQVQTAKVANNDVPRELTETELAEIKMFGAES
;
A
#
# COMPACT_ATOMS: atom_id res chain seq x y z
N MET A 1 4.16 15.87 -0.71
CA MET A 1 2.76 16.20 -0.40
C MET A 1 2.26 15.20 0.63
N ALA A 2 2.05 15.64 1.83
CA ALA A 2 1.50 14.83 2.92
C ALA A 2 0.57 15.71 3.76
N ASP A 3 -0.50 15.12 4.28
CA ASP A 3 -1.41 15.79 5.19
C ASP A 3 -0.70 16.03 6.53
N ILE A 4 -0.77 17.26 7.07
CA ILE A 4 -0.17 17.60 8.36
C ILE A 4 -0.92 16.97 9.55
N GLY A 5 -2.12 16.45 9.34
CA GLY A 5 -2.84 15.63 10.32
C GLY A 5 -2.37 14.18 10.40
N TRP A 6 -1.42 13.78 9.55
CA TRP A 6 -0.86 12.44 9.47
C TRP A 6 0.60 12.43 9.93
N ILE A 7 1.09 11.30 10.47
CA ILE A 7 2.47 11.20 10.98
C ILE A 7 3.54 11.58 9.95
N THR A 8 3.33 11.26 8.67
CA THR A 8 4.25 11.64 7.59
C THR A 8 4.38 13.17 7.49
N GLY A 9 3.25 13.89 7.61
CA GLY A 9 3.27 15.36 7.66
C GLY A 9 4.02 15.89 8.88
N HIS A 10 3.84 15.26 10.04
CA HIS A 10 4.57 15.63 11.23
C HIS A 10 6.07 15.42 11.08
N SER A 11 6.51 14.20 10.75
CA SER A 11 7.93 13.84 10.74
C SER A 11 8.69 14.47 9.56
N TYR A 12 8.12 14.42 8.35
CA TYR A 12 8.86 14.70 7.11
C TYR A 12 8.46 15.99 6.41
N ILE A 13 7.42 16.71 6.87
CA ILE A 13 7.06 18.03 6.35
C ILE A 13 7.32 19.11 7.41
N VAL A 14 7.05 18.83 8.69
CA VAL A 14 7.19 19.83 9.76
C VAL A 14 8.49 19.62 10.53
N TYR A 15 8.59 18.56 11.34
CA TYR A 15 9.67 18.45 12.32
C TYR A 15 11.04 18.20 11.71
N GLY A 16 11.17 17.20 10.84
CA GLY A 16 12.45 16.83 10.24
C GLY A 16 13.08 17.97 9.43
N PRO A 17 12.40 18.54 8.43
CA PRO A 17 12.94 19.64 7.64
C PRO A 17 13.30 20.87 8.49
N LEU A 18 12.43 21.28 9.41
CA LEU A 18 12.68 22.47 10.23
C LEU A 18 13.81 22.24 11.23
N ALA A 19 13.93 21.06 11.82
CA ALA A 19 15.05 20.70 12.69
C ALA A 19 16.42 20.77 11.98
N LEU A 20 16.43 20.52 10.66
CA LEU A 20 17.61 20.62 9.81
C LEU A 20 17.81 22.03 9.22
N GLY A 21 16.98 22.99 9.56
CA GLY A 21 17.02 24.34 8.98
C GLY A 21 16.64 24.39 7.49
N THR A 22 15.90 23.38 7.01
CA THR A 22 15.44 23.29 5.62
C THR A 22 14.12 24.02 5.46
N THR A 23 13.94 24.73 4.35
CA THR A 23 12.67 25.33 3.99
C THR A 23 11.66 24.25 3.61
N THR A 24 10.46 24.30 4.19
CA THR A 24 9.35 23.43 3.81
C THR A 24 8.20 24.23 3.24
N VAL A 25 7.47 23.63 2.31
CA VAL A 25 6.30 24.24 1.67
C VAL A 25 5.03 23.68 2.30
N ILE A 26 4.22 24.57 2.86
CA ILE A 26 2.89 24.24 3.36
C ILE A 26 1.89 25.09 2.57
N TYR A 27 0.84 24.45 2.06
CA TYR A 27 -0.24 25.18 1.40
C TYR A 27 -1.59 24.62 1.81
N GLU A 28 -2.59 25.49 1.85
CA GLU A 28 -3.96 25.13 2.15
C GLU A 28 -4.70 24.75 0.88
N GLY A 29 -5.05 23.48 0.74
CA GLY A 29 -5.78 22.98 -0.41
C GLY A 29 -5.41 21.56 -0.80
N VAL A 30 -6.18 21.01 -1.75
CA VAL A 30 -5.94 19.67 -2.30
C VAL A 30 -5.00 19.73 -3.51
N PRO A 31 -4.24 18.65 -3.77
CA PRO A 31 -3.19 18.66 -4.80
C PRO A 31 -3.69 18.94 -6.23
N ASN A 32 -4.92 18.61 -6.53
CA ASN A 32 -5.51 18.70 -7.87
C ASN A 32 -6.50 19.86 -8.05
N TYR A 33 -6.53 20.83 -7.15
CA TYR A 33 -7.38 22.01 -7.29
C TYR A 33 -6.53 23.27 -7.60
N PRO A 34 -6.91 24.11 -8.56
CA PRO A 34 -8.11 24.03 -9.42
C PRO A 34 -7.98 23.00 -10.57
N ASP A 35 -6.81 22.45 -10.80
CA ASP A 35 -6.50 21.50 -11.88
C ASP A 35 -5.27 20.63 -11.54
N ALA A 36 -4.99 19.65 -12.41
CA ALA A 36 -3.91 18.68 -12.24
C ALA A 36 -2.50 19.29 -12.24
N GLY A 37 -2.34 20.52 -12.74
CA GLY A 37 -1.07 21.26 -12.77
C GLY A 37 -0.67 21.91 -11.44
N ARG A 38 -1.53 21.87 -10.41
CA ARG A 38 -1.29 22.57 -9.14
C ARG A 38 0.05 22.24 -8.48
N PRO A 39 0.44 20.98 -8.30
CA PRO A 39 1.70 20.64 -7.63
C PRO A 39 2.92 21.16 -8.41
N TRP A 40 2.86 21.05 -9.73
CA TRP A 40 3.95 21.42 -10.60
C TRP A 40 4.15 22.93 -10.68
N ARG A 41 3.06 23.70 -10.69
CA ARG A 41 3.13 25.18 -10.56
C ARG A 41 3.76 25.61 -9.24
N ILE A 42 3.42 24.94 -8.13
CA ILE A 42 4.02 25.22 -6.83
C ILE A 42 5.52 24.88 -6.86
N ALA A 43 5.88 23.72 -7.41
CA ALA A 43 7.27 23.28 -7.53
C ALA A 43 8.10 24.27 -8.35
N GLN A 44 7.61 24.67 -9.52
CA GLN A 44 8.25 25.68 -10.36
C GLN A 44 8.37 27.02 -9.66
N LYS A 45 7.26 27.54 -9.11
CA LYS A 45 7.22 28.87 -8.48
C LYS A 45 8.18 29.01 -7.30
N LEU A 46 8.34 27.94 -6.50
CA LEU A 46 9.11 27.96 -5.28
C LEU A 46 10.49 27.31 -5.41
N GLY A 47 10.84 26.80 -6.59
CA GLY A 47 12.11 26.09 -6.81
C GLY A 47 12.25 24.85 -5.92
N VAL A 48 11.18 24.09 -5.77
CA VAL A 48 11.18 22.87 -4.95
C VAL A 48 12.15 21.86 -5.52
N ASN A 49 13.06 21.36 -4.70
CA ASN A 49 14.08 20.39 -5.10
C ASN A 49 13.94 19.01 -4.43
N ILE A 50 13.05 18.87 -3.44
CA ILE A 50 12.69 17.61 -2.81
C ILE A 50 11.17 17.46 -2.85
N PHE A 51 10.69 16.35 -3.43
CA PHE A 51 9.27 16.06 -3.57
C PHE A 51 8.92 14.78 -2.82
N HIS A 52 8.27 14.92 -1.67
CA HIS A 52 7.88 13.83 -0.77
C HIS A 52 6.37 13.58 -0.87
N THR A 53 5.97 12.34 -1.22
CA THR A 53 4.55 12.02 -1.42
C THR A 53 4.26 10.52 -1.26
N SER A 54 3.00 10.12 -1.44
CA SER A 54 2.58 8.72 -1.42
C SER A 54 2.35 8.16 -2.82
N PRO A 55 2.52 6.85 -3.05
CA PRO A 55 2.15 6.18 -4.29
C PRO A 55 0.71 6.44 -4.71
N THR A 56 -0.24 6.48 -3.78
CA THR A 56 -1.64 6.85 -4.05
C THR A 56 -1.76 8.24 -4.67
N ALA A 57 -1.07 9.24 -4.14
CA ALA A 57 -1.08 10.58 -4.73
C ALA A 57 -0.46 10.60 -6.14
N ILE A 58 0.60 9.82 -6.35
CA ILE A 58 1.23 9.68 -7.69
C ILE A 58 0.26 9.04 -8.67
N ARG A 59 -0.43 7.95 -8.30
CA ARG A 59 -1.45 7.30 -9.14
C ARG A 59 -2.57 8.26 -9.50
N GLN A 60 -3.04 9.06 -8.54
CA GLN A 60 -4.08 10.06 -8.78
C GLN A 60 -3.61 11.14 -9.77
N LEU A 61 -2.41 11.68 -9.58
CA LEU A 61 -1.85 12.68 -10.50
C LEU A 61 -1.66 12.11 -11.91
N ARG A 62 -1.15 10.88 -12.03
CA ARG A 62 -1.06 10.16 -13.30
C ARG A 62 -2.41 9.96 -13.97
N LYS A 63 -3.46 9.65 -13.19
CA LYS A 63 -4.83 9.43 -13.71
C LYS A 63 -5.45 10.69 -14.28
N ILE A 64 -5.30 11.84 -13.60
CA ILE A 64 -5.99 13.09 -13.95
C ILE A 64 -5.22 13.98 -14.93
N GLY A 65 -3.91 13.82 -15.01
CA GLY A 65 -3.07 14.63 -15.91
C GLY A 65 -1.70 13.98 -16.11
N PRO A 66 -1.61 12.88 -16.89
CA PRO A 66 -0.35 12.18 -17.10
C PRO A 66 0.74 13.06 -17.72
N ASP A 67 0.37 14.01 -18.58
CA ASP A 67 1.28 14.89 -19.32
C ASP A 67 1.46 16.26 -18.61
N GLU A 68 0.82 16.48 -17.46
CA GLU A 68 0.93 17.76 -16.74
C GLU A 68 2.36 18.09 -16.29
N PRO A 69 3.18 17.14 -15.81
CA PRO A 69 4.55 17.43 -15.39
C PRO A 69 5.41 18.09 -16.46
N GLU A 70 5.21 17.74 -17.74
CA GLU A 70 6.00 18.27 -18.87
C GLU A 70 5.80 19.77 -19.10
N LYS A 71 4.64 20.32 -18.68
CA LYS A 71 4.26 21.72 -18.94
C LYS A 71 4.98 22.72 -18.04
N TYR A 72 5.74 22.24 -17.05
CA TYR A 72 6.32 23.11 -16.02
C TYR A 72 7.83 22.90 -15.92
N ASP A 73 8.55 24.00 -15.70
CA ASP A 73 10.00 24.03 -15.51
C ASP A 73 10.34 23.94 -14.01
N TYR A 74 10.63 22.74 -13.56
CA TYR A 74 11.12 22.41 -12.21
C TYR A 74 12.14 21.28 -12.27
N HIS A 75 13.02 21.19 -11.29
CA HIS A 75 14.04 20.15 -11.20
C HIS A 75 14.09 19.59 -9.79
N PHE A 76 13.52 18.41 -9.61
CA PHE A 76 13.69 17.68 -8.36
C PHE A 76 15.06 17.00 -8.32
N LYS A 77 15.77 17.14 -7.19
CA LYS A 77 16.97 16.37 -6.90
C LYS A 77 16.59 15.01 -6.34
N HIS A 78 15.63 15.00 -5.41
CA HIS A 78 15.12 13.81 -4.76
C HIS A 78 13.60 13.79 -4.81
N MET A 79 13.08 12.64 -5.13
CA MET A 79 11.66 12.33 -5.01
C MET A 79 11.53 11.12 -4.08
N THR A 80 10.61 11.16 -3.16
CA THR A 80 10.44 10.10 -2.17
C THR A 80 9.03 9.57 -2.17
N THR A 81 8.87 8.29 -1.88
CA THR A 81 7.58 7.63 -1.72
C THR A 81 7.45 7.03 -0.34
N VAL A 82 6.24 7.08 0.21
CA VAL A 82 5.96 6.73 1.60
C VAL A 82 4.52 6.28 1.79
N GLY A 83 4.31 5.41 2.79
CA GLY A 83 3.00 5.03 3.31
C GLY A 83 2.42 3.76 2.71
N GLU A 84 2.87 3.34 1.56
CA GLU A 84 2.52 2.07 0.91
C GLU A 84 3.59 1.69 -0.11
N PRO A 85 3.71 0.41 -0.50
CA PRO A 85 4.61 0.02 -1.59
C PRO A 85 4.22 0.68 -2.90
N ILE A 86 5.23 1.15 -3.66
CA ILE A 86 5.01 1.69 -5.00
C ILE A 86 5.13 0.58 -6.04
N GLU A 87 4.14 0.50 -6.92
CA GLU A 87 4.17 -0.46 -8.03
C GLU A 87 5.22 -0.06 -9.07
N PRO A 88 5.97 -1.04 -9.65
CA PRO A 88 7.04 -0.74 -10.62
C PRO A 88 6.61 0.14 -11.80
N GLU A 89 5.39 -0.01 -12.31
CA GLU A 89 4.85 0.81 -13.40
C GLU A 89 4.57 2.25 -12.99
N VAL A 90 4.08 2.45 -11.77
CA VAL A 90 3.87 3.80 -11.20
C VAL A 90 5.22 4.46 -10.94
N TRP A 91 6.19 3.70 -10.42
CA TRP A 91 7.57 4.16 -10.20
C TRP A 91 8.23 4.62 -11.52
N ARG A 92 8.08 3.85 -12.62
CA ARG A 92 8.65 4.21 -13.92
C ARG A 92 8.06 5.50 -14.46
N TRP A 93 6.74 5.67 -14.38
CA TRP A 93 6.10 6.92 -14.76
C TRP A 93 6.57 8.09 -13.87
N TYR A 94 6.66 7.87 -12.58
CA TYR A 94 7.13 8.88 -11.63
C TYR A 94 8.56 9.31 -11.93
N PHE A 95 9.43 8.38 -12.29
CA PHE A 95 10.80 8.65 -12.71
C PHE A 95 10.86 9.41 -14.05
N ALA A 96 10.18 8.92 -15.08
CA ALA A 96 10.25 9.46 -16.42
C ALA A 96 9.61 10.85 -16.52
N GLU A 97 8.36 10.99 -16.06
CA GLU A 97 7.56 12.18 -16.30
C GLU A 97 7.76 13.24 -15.19
N VAL A 98 7.66 12.83 -13.94
CA VAL A 98 7.79 13.76 -12.80
C VAL A 98 9.25 14.08 -12.53
N GLY A 99 10.09 13.06 -12.51
CA GLY A 99 11.54 13.17 -12.29
C GLY A 99 12.34 13.55 -13.53
N LYS A 100 11.68 13.66 -14.69
CA LYS A 100 12.30 13.98 -16.00
C LYS A 100 13.47 13.06 -16.36
N GLY A 101 13.44 11.81 -15.88
CA GLY A 101 14.49 10.82 -16.07
C GLY A 101 15.80 11.08 -15.31
N GLU A 102 15.85 12.10 -14.47
CA GLU A 102 17.08 12.56 -13.79
C GLU A 102 17.00 12.48 -12.26
N ALA A 103 15.81 12.74 -11.70
CA ALA A 103 15.64 12.80 -10.25
C ALA A 103 15.83 11.44 -9.59
N VAL A 104 16.49 11.44 -8.44
CA VAL A 104 16.62 10.24 -7.62
C VAL A 104 15.29 9.93 -6.94
N ILE A 105 14.80 8.69 -7.07
CA ILE A 105 13.66 8.20 -6.30
C ILE A 105 14.17 7.43 -5.09
N VAL A 106 13.63 7.76 -3.93
CA VAL A 106 13.87 7.05 -2.66
C VAL A 106 12.54 6.52 -2.18
N ASP A 107 12.26 5.25 -2.45
CA ASP A 107 11.13 4.57 -1.83
C ASP A 107 11.48 4.21 -0.39
N THR A 108 10.53 4.33 0.52
CA THR A 108 10.77 4.17 1.95
C THR A 108 9.75 3.23 2.58
N TRP A 109 10.22 2.45 3.56
CA TRP A 109 9.35 1.66 4.41
C TRP A 109 9.53 2.05 5.87
N TRP A 110 8.44 2.34 6.53
CA TRP A 110 8.34 2.65 7.95
C TRP A 110 6.88 2.63 8.40
N GLN A 111 6.67 2.82 9.68
CA GLN A 111 5.35 2.88 10.31
C GLN A 111 5.31 4.07 11.28
N THR A 112 4.12 4.47 11.72
CA THR A 112 3.94 5.47 12.77
C THR A 112 4.73 5.10 14.02
N GLU A 113 4.73 3.81 14.36
CA GLU A 113 5.36 3.20 15.52
C GLU A 113 6.90 3.24 15.45
N THR A 114 7.47 3.33 14.28
CA THR A 114 8.92 3.22 14.10
C THR A 114 9.67 4.55 14.20
N GLY A 115 8.94 5.66 14.29
CA GLY A 115 9.48 7.01 14.44
C GLY A 115 10.13 7.60 13.19
N GLY A 116 10.57 6.76 12.26
CA GLY A 116 11.23 7.14 11.01
C GLY A 116 11.48 5.96 10.09
N PHE A 117 12.16 6.21 8.97
CA PHE A 117 12.44 5.20 7.96
C PHE A 117 13.28 4.04 8.49
N LEU A 118 12.80 2.81 8.31
CA LEU A 118 13.55 1.59 8.56
C LEU A 118 14.17 1.03 7.27
N GLY A 119 13.42 1.03 6.17
CA GLY A 119 13.89 0.74 4.82
C GLY A 119 13.99 2.02 4.00
N SER A 120 15.08 2.21 3.29
CA SER A 120 15.30 3.39 2.44
C SER A 120 16.31 3.07 1.36
N GLU A 121 16.00 3.41 0.13
CA GLU A 121 17.01 3.39 -0.92
C GLU A 121 18.15 4.35 -0.59
N LEU A 122 19.36 3.92 -0.90
CA LEU A 122 20.60 4.67 -0.68
C LEU A 122 21.29 4.95 -2.03
N PRO A 123 20.75 5.91 -2.81
CA PRO A 123 21.12 6.07 -4.23
C PRO A 123 22.58 6.45 -4.47
N ALA A 124 23.27 6.98 -3.46
CA ALA A 124 24.72 7.22 -3.53
C ALA A 124 25.57 5.94 -3.36
N LEU A 125 24.97 4.86 -2.85
CA LEU A 125 25.64 3.59 -2.55
C LEU A 125 25.16 2.44 -3.42
N LYS A 126 23.92 2.46 -3.84
CA LYS A 126 23.28 1.40 -4.63
C LYS A 126 22.36 1.97 -5.70
N PRO A 127 22.18 1.30 -6.85
CA PRO A 127 21.21 1.69 -7.87
C PRO A 127 19.79 1.71 -7.33
N MET A 128 18.93 2.59 -7.85
CA MET A 128 17.48 2.56 -7.60
C MET A 128 16.86 1.30 -8.20
N LYS A 129 15.86 0.73 -7.52
CA LYS A 129 15.18 -0.50 -7.95
C LYS A 129 13.67 -0.34 -7.86
N PRO A 130 12.94 -0.27 -8.99
CA PRO A 130 11.50 -0.11 -8.99
C PRO A 130 10.77 -1.15 -8.14
N GLY A 131 9.89 -0.70 -7.23
CA GLY A 131 9.11 -1.57 -6.35
C GLY A 131 9.86 -2.12 -5.14
N SER A 132 11.03 -1.56 -4.82
CA SER A 132 11.80 -1.89 -3.64
C SER A 132 11.95 -0.66 -2.74
N CYS A 133 11.87 -0.86 -1.42
CA CYS A 133 12.25 0.19 -0.46
C CYS A 133 13.76 0.21 -0.14
N GLY A 134 14.57 -0.45 -0.98
CA GLY A 134 16.01 -0.53 -0.79
C GLY A 134 16.44 -1.47 0.33
N PRO A 135 17.68 -1.29 0.83
CA PRO A 135 18.16 -1.97 2.02
C PRO A 135 17.55 -1.34 3.28
N MET A 136 17.81 -1.97 4.43
CA MET A 136 17.50 -1.32 5.71
C MET A 136 18.46 -0.16 5.99
N ALA A 137 17.95 0.84 6.70
CA ALA A 137 18.75 1.95 7.18
C ALA A 137 19.88 1.47 8.13
N LEU A 138 20.93 2.26 8.25
CA LEU A 138 22.06 1.91 9.10
C LEU A 138 21.62 1.74 10.56
N GLY A 139 21.98 0.60 11.14
CA GLY A 139 21.61 0.23 12.51
C GLY A 139 20.29 -0.53 12.63
N ILE A 140 19.56 -0.74 11.53
CA ILE A 140 18.33 -1.52 11.48
C ILE A 140 18.65 -2.94 10.97
N PHE A 141 18.33 -3.96 11.77
CA PHE A 141 18.59 -5.36 11.47
C PHE A 141 17.27 -6.11 11.23
N ALA A 142 16.79 -6.06 9.99
CA ALA A 142 15.57 -6.76 9.61
C ALA A 142 15.83 -8.24 9.33
N VAL A 143 14.81 -9.05 9.63
CA VAL A 143 14.74 -10.48 9.35
C VAL A 143 13.37 -10.79 8.77
N ILE A 144 13.29 -11.78 7.91
CA ILE A 144 12.03 -12.29 7.39
C ILE A 144 11.75 -13.64 8.06
N TYR A 145 10.66 -13.75 8.81
CA TYR A 145 10.24 -14.99 9.48
C TYR A 145 9.06 -15.64 8.75
N ASP A 146 9.00 -16.96 8.81
CA ASP A 146 7.78 -17.70 8.52
C ASP A 146 6.78 -17.64 9.70
N GLU A 147 5.68 -18.35 9.59
CA GLU A 147 4.65 -18.37 10.65
C GLU A 147 5.13 -19.04 11.97
N ASN A 148 6.16 -19.89 11.90
CA ASN A 148 6.76 -20.53 13.05
C ASN A 148 7.87 -19.69 13.71
N GLY A 149 8.21 -18.54 13.10
CA GLY A 149 9.32 -17.69 13.51
C GLY A 149 10.68 -18.21 13.09
N ASP A 150 10.76 -19.06 12.07
CA ASP A 150 12.01 -19.47 11.47
C ASP A 150 12.39 -18.53 10.33
N GLU A 151 13.68 -18.16 10.27
CA GLU A 151 14.18 -17.27 9.23
C GLU A 151 14.09 -17.93 7.87
N VAL A 152 13.44 -17.25 6.92
CA VAL A 152 13.34 -17.75 5.55
C VAL A 152 14.54 -17.33 4.70
N PRO A 153 14.96 -18.14 3.72
CA PRO A 153 16.04 -17.77 2.81
C PRO A 153 15.66 -16.58 1.93
N ASP A 154 16.68 -15.86 1.46
CA ASP A 154 16.54 -14.75 0.52
C ASP A 154 15.71 -15.21 -0.71
N GLY A 155 14.81 -14.34 -1.17
CA GLY A 155 13.87 -14.62 -2.27
C GLY A 155 12.56 -15.24 -1.84
N ARG A 156 12.42 -15.70 -0.58
CA ARG A 156 11.16 -16.22 -0.05
C ARG A 156 10.40 -15.17 0.76
N ALA A 157 9.09 -15.13 0.56
CA ALA A 157 8.21 -14.24 1.30
C ALA A 157 7.99 -14.71 2.75
N GLY A 158 7.82 -13.74 3.65
CA GLY A 158 7.48 -13.97 5.05
C GLY A 158 7.14 -12.66 5.75
N ASN A 159 7.11 -12.70 7.06
CA ASN A 159 6.80 -11.57 7.92
C ASN A 159 8.08 -10.79 8.25
N ILE A 160 8.12 -9.50 7.94
CA ILE A 160 9.28 -8.68 8.29
C ILE A 160 9.26 -8.31 9.77
N CYS A 161 10.38 -8.53 10.42
CA CYS A 161 10.62 -8.19 11.82
C CYS A 161 11.95 -7.44 11.95
N ILE A 162 12.10 -6.64 13.00
CA ILE A 162 13.36 -6.00 13.37
C ILE A 162 13.90 -6.70 14.62
N ARG A 163 15.15 -7.19 14.55
CA ARG A 163 15.73 -8.06 15.59
C ARG A 163 15.96 -7.38 16.92
N ASN A 164 16.25 -6.11 16.89
CA ASN A 164 16.65 -5.37 18.10
C ASN A 164 16.13 -3.94 18.06
N PRO A 165 15.91 -3.33 19.24
CA PRO A 165 15.46 -1.96 19.35
C PRO A 165 16.37 -0.97 18.61
N TRP A 166 15.82 0.15 18.23
CA TRP A 166 16.52 1.31 17.65
C TRP A 166 16.04 2.60 18.32
N PRO A 167 16.85 3.69 18.26
CA PRO A 167 16.52 4.91 19.02
C PRO A 167 15.20 5.58 18.68
N GLY A 168 14.65 5.34 17.51
CA GLY A 168 13.40 5.97 17.04
C GLY A 168 12.13 5.17 17.34
N ILE A 169 12.26 3.98 17.96
CA ILE A 169 11.08 3.17 18.27
C ILE A 169 10.23 3.85 19.35
N PHE A 170 8.90 3.72 19.24
CA PHE A 170 8.02 4.16 20.31
C PHE A 170 8.13 3.23 21.54
N GLU A 171 7.89 3.78 22.73
CA GLU A 171 8.15 3.06 23.98
C GLU A 171 6.91 2.40 24.58
N THR A 172 5.72 2.87 24.20
CA THR A 172 4.44 2.32 24.71
C THR A 172 3.23 2.90 23.99
N ILE A 173 2.07 2.32 24.24
CA ILE A 173 0.75 2.90 23.94
C ILE A 173 0.19 3.51 25.23
N TRP A 174 -0.17 4.79 25.19
CA TRP A 174 -0.68 5.51 26.36
C TRP A 174 -1.85 4.78 27.01
N GLY A 175 -1.70 4.42 28.27
CA GLY A 175 -2.70 3.70 29.05
C GLY A 175 -2.90 2.21 28.66
N GLN A 176 -2.11 1.66 27.73
CA GLN A 176 -2.25 0.27 27.26
C GLN A 176 -0.87 -0.40 27.04
N PRO A 177 0.01 -0.48 28.05
CA PRO A 177 1.34 -1.05 27.88
C PRO A 177 1.33 -2.53 27.53
N GLU A 178 0.37 -3.33 28.04
CA GLU A 178 0.24 -4.74 27.68
C GLU A 178 -0.12 -4.93 26.21
N ARG A 179 -0.97 -4.04 25.66
CA ARG A 179 -1.33 -4.04 24.25
C ARG A 179 -0.11 -3.73 23.36
N PHE A 180 0.74 -2.81 23.79
CA PHE A 180 1.99 -2.52 23.10
C PHE A 180 2.85 -3.79 22.93
N VAL A 181 3.10 -4.50 24.02
CA VAL A 181 3.92 -5.72 23.98
C VAL A 181 3.24 -6.84 23.20
N SER A 182 1.96 -7.09 23.43
CA SER A 182 1.23 -8.18 22.77
C SER A 182 1.10 -7.98 21.27
N THR A 183 0.93 -6.74 20.80
CA THR A 183 0.75 -6.45 19.38
C THR A 183 2.08 -6.50 18.61
N TYR A 184 3.14 -5.93 19.17
CA TYR A 184 4.36 -5.66 18.40
C TYR A 184 5.53 -6.59 18.72
N TYR A 185 5.51 -7.33 19.84
CA TYR A 185 6.67 -8.10 20.28
C TYR A 185 6.37 -9.56 20.60
N ALA A 186 5.15 -9.90 21.04
CA ALA A 186 4.87 -11.23 21.54
C ALA A 186 4.85 -12.32 20.46
N LYS A 187 4.59 -11.98 19.20
CA LYS A 187 4.34 -12.97 18.13
C LYS A 187 5.50 -13.91 17.88
N TYR A 188 6.73 -13.39 17.92
CA TYR A 188 7.94 -14.16 17.60
C TYR A 188 8.93 -14.25 18.76
N ASN A 189 8.45 -14.08 19.98
CA ASN A 189 9.24 -14.38 21.15
C ASN A 189 9.50 -15.89 21.23
N LYS A 190 10.76 -16.30 21.04
CA LYS A 190 11.21 -17.70 21.13
C LYS A 190 11.68 -18.08 22.56
N ASP A 191 11.86 -17.11 23.44
CA ASP A 191 12.26 -17.34 24.82
C ASP A 191 11.06 -17.11 25.75
N PRO A 192 10.32 -18.17 26.15
CA PRO A 192 9.16 -18.03 27.02
C PRO A 192 9.54 -17.58 28.44
N ASP A 193 10.82 -17.68 28.82
CA ASP A 193 11.33 -17.27 30.14
C ASP A 193 11.78 -15.80 30.13
N SER A 194 12.08 -15.22 28.97
CA SER A 194 12.39 -13.80 28.84
C SER A 194 11.12 -12.96 29.06
N LYS A 195 11.20 -12.06 30.03
CA LYS A 195 10.15 -11.06 30.34
C LYS A 195 10.46 -9.68 29.79
N ASP A 196 11.64 -9.50 29.22
CA ASP A 196 12.08 -8.24 28.66
C ASP A 196 11.80 -8.21 27.16
N TRP A 197 10.78 -7.44 26.77
CA TRP A 197 10.39 -7.31 25.39
C TRP A 197 11.51 -6.65 24.52
N HIS A 198 12.48 -5.97 25.09
CA HIS A 198 13.61 -5.42 24.36
C HIS A 198 14.47 -6.51 23.70
N ASP A 199 14.42 -7.73 24.20
CA ASP A 199 15.11 -8.88 23.62
C ASP A 199 14.32 -9.55 22.49
N TRP A 200 13.05 -9.15 22.31
CA TRP A 200 12.15 -9.78 21.36
C TRP A 200 12.15 -9.04 20.02
N PRO A 201 11.97 -9.75 18.88
CA PRO A 201 11.86 -9.08 17.58
C PRO A 201 10.60 -8.22 17.49
N TYR A 202 10.76 -6.99 17.02
CA TYR A 202 9.62 -6.15 16.68
C TYR A 202 8.92 -6.73 15.44
N PHE A 203 7.64 -7.01 15.53
CA PHE A 203 6.78 -7.48 14.45
C PHE A 203 6.06 -6.31 13.80
N ALA A 204 6.41 -6.01 12.56
CA ALA A 204 5.85 -4.87 11.83
C ALA A 204 4.40 -5.11 11.35
N GLY A 205 3.93 -6.36 11.30
CA GLY A 205 2.65 -6.69 10.68
C GLY A 205 2.66 -6.56 9.15
N ASP A 206 3.82 -6.43 8.54
CA ASP A 206 4.01 -6.36 7.09
C ASP A 206 4.64 -7.66 6.56
N GLY A 207 4.20 -8.05 5.35
CA GLY A 207 4.87 -9.08 4.57
C GLY A 207 6.00 -8.48 3.73
N ALA A 208 7.10 -9.20 3.55
CA ALA A 208 8.20 -8.77 2.72
C ALA A 208 8.97 -9.93 2.10
N VAL A 209 9.77 -9.60 1.09
CA VAL A 209 10.80 -10.46 0.50
C VAL A 209 12.12 -9.71 0.56
N LYS A 210 13.17 -10.36 1.02
CA LYS A 210 14.54 -9.89 0.87
C LYS A 210 15.16 -10.57 -0.35
N ALA A 211 15.57 -9.80 -1.32
CA ALA A 211 16.26 -10.31 -2.50
C ALA A 211 17.73 -10.62 -2.21
N PRO A 212 18.40 -11.54 -2.98
CA PRO A 212 19.80 -11.88 -2.79
C PRO A 212 20.78 -10.69 -2.90
N ASP A 213 20.38 -9.61 -3.59
CA ASP A 213 21.13 -8.36 -3.70
C ASP A 213 20.99 -7.44 -2.47
N GLY A 214 20.21 -7.88 -1.46
CA GLY A 214 19.99 -7.19 -0.20
C GLY A 214 18.90 -6.12 -0.23
N TYR A 215 18.11 -6.04 -1.31
CA TYR A 215 16.96 -5.16 -1.40
C TYR A 215 15.72 -5.80 -0.80
N TYR A 216 14.90 -5.00 -0.14
CA TYR A 216 13.62 -5.43 0.41
C TYR A 216 12.47 -4.94 -0.46
N ARG A 217 11.53 -5.83 -0.72
CA ARG A 217 10.24 -5.53 -1.32
C ARG A 217 9.15 -5.78 -0.28
N ILE A 218 8.41 -4.75 0.08
CA ILE A 218 7.25 -4.88 0.96
C ILE A 218 6.06 -5.36 0.14
N LEU A 219 5.37 -6.38 0.64
CA LEU A 219 4.24 -7.01 -0.03
C LEU A 219 2.89 -6.45 0.43
N GLY A 220 2.91 -5.63 1.48
CA GLY A 220 1.73 -5.09 2.17
C GLY A 220 1.54 -5.71 3.54
N ARG A 221 0.43 -5.38 4.19
CA ARG A 221 0.07 -5.90 5.52
C ARG A 221 -0.16 -7.40 5.46
N VAL A 222 0.24 -8.11 6.51
CA VAL A 222 -0.05 -9.55 6.62
C VAL A 222 -1.55 -9.82 6.73
N ASP A 223 -2.31 -8.83 7.23
CA ASP A 223 -3.77 -8.86 7.30
C ASP A 223 -4.40 -8.70 5.90
N ASP A 224 -3.68 -8.12 4.94
CA ASP A 224 -4.09 -7.95 3.53
C ASP A 224 -3.68 -9.14 2.64
N VAL A 225 -3.17 -10.22 3.20
CA VAL A 225 -2.82 -11.43 2.46
C VAL A 225 -4.05 -12.31 2.26
N ILE A 226 -4.27 -12.74 1.02
CA ILE A 226 -5.38 -13.63 0.67
C ILE A 226 -4.87 -15.06 0.58
N ASN A 227 -5.39 -15.94 1.42
CA ASN A 227 -5.08 -17.37 1.37
C ASN A 227 -5.99 -18.08 0.37
N VAL A 228 -5.45 -18.44 -0.79
CA VAL A 228 -6.18 -19.19 -1.83
C VAL A 228 -5.65 -20.61 -1.87
N ALA A 229 -6.46 -21.59 -1.51
CA ALA A 229 -6.10 -23.01 -1.55
C ALA A 229 -4.72 -23.30 -0.88
N GLY A 230 -4.42 -22.65 0.25
CA GLY A 230 -3.17 -22.80 0.98
C GLY A 230 -1.99 -21.95 0.48
N HIS A 231 -2.18 -21.16 -0.58
CA HIS A 231 -1.17 -20.22 -1.08
C HIS A 231 -1.48 -18.81 -0.58
N ARG A 232 -0.45 -18.14 -0.06
CA ARG A 232 -0.54 -16.75 0.41
C ARG A 232 -0.25 -15.80 -0.75
N LEU A 233 -1.25 -15.03 -1.14
CA LEU A 233 -1.17 -14.02 -2.20
C LEU A 233 -1.25 -12.63 -1.59
N GLY A 234 -0.23 -11.81 -1.81
CA GLY A 234 -0.25 -10.42 -1.38
C GLY A 234 -1.20 -9.59 -2.26
N THR A 235 -2.07 -8.80 -1.66
CA THR A 235 -2.97 -7.92 -2.42
C THR A 235 -2.19 -6.98 -3.33
N LYS A 236 -1.08 -6.43 -2.84
CA LYS A 236 -0.21 -5.52 -3.61
C LYS A 236 0.42 -6.17 -4.83
N GLU A 237 0.74 -7.45 -4.75
CA GLU A 237 1.28 -8.19 -5.88
C GLU A 237 0.23 -8.35 -6.99
N ILE A 238 -1.01 -8.68 -6.61
CA ILE A 238 -2.13 -8.80 -7.54
C ILE A 238 -2.48 -7.43 -8.15
N GLU A 239 -2.53 -6.38 -7.33
CA GLU A 239 -2.77 -5.01 -7.77
C GLU A 239 -1.70 -4.52 -8.74
N SER A 240 -0.42 -4.80 -8.46
CA SER A 240 0.68 -4.49 -9.37
C SER A 240 0.54 -5.18 -10.72
N ALA A 241 0.14 -6.45 -10.71
CA ALA A 241 -0.11 -7.19 -11.95
C ALA A 241 -1.28 -6.60 -12.75
N ALA A 242 -2.37 -6.19 -12.09
CA ALA A 242 -3.49 -5.52 -12.74
C ALA A 242 -3.09 -4.18 -13.38
N LEU A 243 -2.17 -3.44 -12.74
CA LEU A 243 -1.67 -2.14 -13.21
C LEU A 243 -0.71 -2.24 -14.41
N THR A 244 -0.25 -3.44 -14.80
CA THR A 244 0.48 -3.64 -16.07
C THR A 244 -0.41 -3.43 -17.29
N VAL A 245 -1.74 -3.48 -17.12
CA VAL A 245 -2.72 -3.16 -18.16
C VAL A 245 -2.75 -1.61 -18.34
N PRO A 246 -2.35 -1.07 -19.50
CA PRO A 246 -2.16 0.36 -19.67
C PRO A 246 -3.39 1.23 -19.40
N GLU A 247 -4.57 0.67 -19.62
CA GLU A 247 -5.86 1.33 -19.43
C GLU A 247 -6.29 1.44 -17.96
N VAL A 248 -5.70 0.60 -17.08
CA VAL A 248 -6.02 0.61 -15.65
C VAL A 248 -5.34 1.79 -14.97
N ALA A 249 -6.09 2.52 -14.16
CA ALA A 249 -5.60 3.64 -13.36
C ALA A 249 -5.29 3.22 -11.92
N GLU A 250 -6.19 2.45 -11.30
CA GLU A 250 -6.06 1.97 -9.93
C GLU A 250 -6.60 0.54 -9.84
N ALA A 251 -6.07 -0.22 -8.89
CA ALA A 251 -6.50 -1.58 -8.60
C ALA A 251 -6.58 -1.82 -7.10
N ALA A 252 -7.53 -2.68 -6.69
CA ALA A 252 -7.64 -3.21 -5.34
C ALA A 252 -8.00 -4.68 -5.38
N ALA A 253 -7.28 -5.52 -4.66
CA ALA A 253 -7.56 -6.94 -4.51
C ALA A 253 -8.17 -7.22 -3.13
N VAL A 254 -9.22 -8.03 -3.09
CA VAL A 254 -9.91 -8.40 -1.85
C VAL A 254 -10.23 -9.89 -1.80
N PRO A 255 -10.26 -10.49 -0.59
CA PRO A 255 -10.70 -11.86 -0.42
C PRO A 255 -12.23 -11.96 -0.55
N VAL A 256 -12.68 -13.03 -1.18
CA VAL A 256 -14.07 -13.47 -1.11
C VAL A 256 -14.13 -14.91 -0.65
N ILE A 257 -15.18 -15.24 0.08
CA ILE A 257 -15.43 -16.61 0.53
C ILE A 257 -15.79 -17.46 -0.69
N ASP A 258 -15.15 -18.62 -0.79
CA ASP A 258 -15.33 -19.57 -1.88
C ASP A 258 -15.44 -20.98 -1.32
N ASP A 259 -16.52 -21.68 -1.65
CA ASP A 259 -16.84 -22.99 -1.06
C ASP A 259 -15.84 -24.09 -1.42
N ILE A 260 -15.11 -23.93 -2.49
CA ILE A 260 -14.12 -24.94 -2.98
C ILE A 260 -12.71 -24.61 -2.49
N ARG A 261 -12.33 -23.35 -2.56
CA ARG A 261 -10.95 -22.87 -2.27
C ARG A 261 -10.78 -22.33 -0.86
N GLY A 262 -11.88 -22.29 -0.07
CA GLY A 262 -11.98 -21.53 1.16
C GLY A 262 -12.05 -20.03 0.89
N ARG A 263 -11.13 -19.49 0.09
CA ARG A 263 -11.12 -18.11 -0.37
C ARG A 263 -10.66 -18.01 -1.82
N ALA A 264 -11.17 -16.98 -2.51
CA ALA A 264 -10.74 -16.57 -3.84
C ALA A 264 -10.42 -15.07 -3.84
N VAL A 265 -9.82 -14.61 -4.91
CA VAL A 265 -9.51 -13.19 -5.12
C VAL A 265 -10.59 -12.56 -5.98
N GLU A 266 -11.09 -11.41 -5.59
CA GLU A 266 -11.77 -10.47 -6.49
C GLU A 266 -10.92 -9.21 -6.66
N VAL A 267 -10.91 -8.66 -7.86
CA VAL A 267 -10.11 -7.49 -8.20
C VAL A 267 -11.03 -6.39 -8.68
N TYR A 268 -10.86 -5.22 -8.09
CA TYR A 268 -11.54 -3.98 -8.48
C TYR A 268 -10.54 -3.10 -9.22
N VAL A 269 -10.96 -2.55 -10.35
CA VAL A 269 -10.14 -1.61 -11.11
C VAL A 269 -10.94 -0.37 -11.50
N SER A 270 -10.28 0.79 -11.48
CA SER A 270 -10.78 1.98 -12.17
C SER A 270 -9.95 2.24 -13.41
N LEU A 271 -10.59 2.68 -14.48
CA LEU A 271 -9.92 2.95 -15.76
C LEU A 271 -9.48 4.40 -15.86
N LYS A 272 -8.47 4.62 -16.69
CA LYS A 272 -8.08 5.97 -17.11
C LYS A 272 -9.19 6.61 -17.94
N PRO A 273 -9.27 7.95 -18.00
CA PRO A 273 -10.21 8.64 -18.87
C PRO A 273 -10.11 8.19 -20.35
N GLY A 274 -11.26 8.03 -20.99
CA GLY A 274 -11.35 7.64 -22.40
C GLY A 274 -11.41 6.13 -22.67
N PHE A 275 -11.35 5.29 -21.63
CA PHE A 275 -11.51 3.85 -21.76
C PHE A 275 -12.85 3.37 -21.21
N GLU A 276 -13.41 2.37 -21.84
CA GLU A 276 -14.74 1.85 -21.51
C GLU A 276 -14.66 0.54 -20.73
N ALA A 277 -15.60 0.38 -19.79
CA ALA A 277 -15.78 -0.86 -19.06
C ALA A 277 -16.43 -1.92 -19.95
N GLY A 278 -15.98 -3.17 -19.83
CA GLY A 278 -16.58 -4.28 -20.57
C GLY A 278 -15.90 -5.62 -20.31
N PRO A 279 -16.49 -6.73 -20.79
CA PRO A 279 -15.96 -8.06 -20.58
C PRO A 279 -14.53 -8.25 -21.14
N GLU A 280 -14.19 -7.58 -22.23
CA GLU A 280 -12.85 -7.65 -22.82
C GLU A 280 -11.80 -7.06 -21.89
N MET A 281 -12.11 -5.92 -21.26
CA MET A 281 -11.23 -5.29 -20.29
C MET A 281 -11.08 -6.15 -19.03
N GLN A 282 -12.18 -6.73 -18.53
CA GLN A 282 -12.13 -7.66 -17.40
C GLN A 282 -11.24 -8.87 -17.72
N ALA A 283 -11.37 -9.46 -18.91
CA ALA A 283 -10.53 -10.58 -19.36
C ALA A 283 -9.06 -10.17 -19.49
N LYS A 284 -8.77 -8.97 -19.99
CA LYS A 284 -7.42 -8.42 -20.12
C LYS A 284 -6.74 -8.29 -18.77
N VAL A 285 -7.42 -7.72 -17.78
CA VAL A 285 -6.91 -7.60 -16.40
C VAL A 285 -6.68 -8.96 -15.76
N SER A 286 -7.66 -9.88 -15.88
CA SER A 286 -7.54 -11.23 -15.34
C SER A 286 -6.35 -11.97 -15.97
N LYS A 287 -6.13 -11.82 -17.28
CA LYS A 287 -5.02 -12.43 -17.99
C LYS A 287 -3.66 -11.84 -17.60
N ALA A 288 -3.59 -10.55 -17.37
CA ALA A 288 -2.37 -9.90 -16.88
C ALA A 288 -1.96 -10.47 -15.51
N ILE A 289 -2.90 -10.58 -14.57
CA ILE A 289 -2.65 -11.17 -13.25
C ILE A 289 -2.20 -12.63 -13.36
N GLU A 290 -2.88 -13.43 -14.20
CA GLU A 290 -2.49 -14.82 -14.43
C GLU A 290 -1.08 -14.95 -15.04
N THR A 291 -0.70 -14.01 -15.91
CA THR A 291 0.60 -14.03 -16.59
C THR A 291 1.73 -13.65 -15.64
N GLU A 292 1.52 -12.61 -14.81
CA GLU A 292 2.55 -12.09 -13.90
C GLU A 292 2.78 -12.99 -12.67
N ILE A 293 1.71 -13.56 -12.11
CA ILE A 293 1.78 -14.28 -10.83
C ILE A 293 1.56 -15.79 -11.02
N GLY A 294 0.70 -16.16 -11.97
CA GLY A 294 0.33 -17.55 -12.22
C GLY A 294 -1.16 -17.82 -12.00
N LYS A 295 -1.59 -19.00 -12.42
CA LYS A 295 -3.02 -19.42 -12.40
C LYS A 295 -3.67 -19.37 -11.02
N ILE A 296 -2.88 -19.53 -9.95
CA ILE A 296 -3.38 -19.50 -8.58
C ILE A 296 -3.95 -18.13 -8.20
N ALA A 297 -3.40 -17.06 -8.76
CA ALA A 297 -3.83 -15.70 -8.51
C ALA A 297 -4.94 -15.21 -9.44
N ARG A 298 -5.39 -16.06 -10.38
CA ARG A 298 -6.47 -15.70 -11.30
C ARG A 298 -7.71 -15.27 -10.52
N PRO A 299 -8.18 -14.01 -10.69
CA PRO A 299 -9.35 -13.51 -9.99
C PRO A 299 -10.60 -14.33 -10.31
N LYS A 300 -11.46 -14.52 -9.30
CA LYS A 300 -12.80 -15.06 -9.49
C LYS A 300 -13.65 -14.08 -10.31
N ASN A 301 -13.57 -12.80 -9.96
CA ASN A 301 -14.22 -11.72 -10.69
C ASN A 301 -13.27 -10.51 -10.81
N VAL A 302 -13.40 -9.76 -11.89
CA VAL A 302 -12.81 -8.43 -12.08
C VAL A 302 -13.95 -7.42 -12.20
N TRP A 303 -14.01 -6.47 -11.27
CA TRP A 303 -15.02 -5.42 -11.23
C TRP A 303 -14.42 -4.10 -11.73
N ILE A 304 -15.02 -3.52 -12.77
CA ILE A 304 -14.63 -2.20 -13.27
C ILE A 304 -15.58 -1.19 -12.64
N VAL A 305 -15.04 -0.32 -11.79
CA VAL A 305 -15.79 0.67 -11.02
C VAL A 305 -15.34 2.08 -11.39
N ALA A 306 -16.21 3.06 -11.20
CA ALA A 306 -15.89 4.45 -11.53
C ALA A 306 -14.76 5.00 -10.63
N ASP A 307 -14.83 4.69 -9.35
CA ASP A 307 -13.80 5.01 -8.34
C ASP A 307 -13.91 4.01 -7.18
N MET A 308 -12.94 4.06 -6.24
CA MET A 308 -12.88 3.18 -5.08
C MET A 308 -13.11 3.95 -3.78
N PRO A 309 -13.64 3.31 -2.72
CA PRO A 309 -13.75 3.95 -1.41
C PRO A 309 -12.35 4.28 -0.86
N LYS A 310 -12.12 5.55 -0.53
CA LYS A 310 -10.83 6.07 -0.10
C LYS A 310 -10.94 6.86 1.19
N THR A 311 -9.92 6.81 2.01
CA THR A 311 -9.75 7.73 3.12
C THR A 311 -9.49 9.15 2.61
N ARG A 312 -9.56 10.15 3.49
CA ARG A 312 -9.21 11.53 3.17
C ARG A 312 -7.75 11.71 2.70
N SER A 313 -6.86 10.81 3.10
CA SER A 313 -5.48 10.74 2.60
C SER A 313 -5.33 10.06 1.24
N GLY A 314 -6.43 9.58 0.65
CA GLY A 314 -6.45 8.93 -0.67
C GLY A 314 -6.20 7.42 -0.64
N LYS A 315 -6.08 6.80 0.54
CA LYS A 315 -5.85 5.36 0.69
C LYS A 315 -7.12 4.58 0.41
N ILE A 316 -7.02 3.52 -0.41
CA ILE A 316 -8.16 2.64 -0.72
C ILE A 316 -8.54 1.83 0.52
N MET A 317 -9.81 1.88 0.89
CA MET A 317 -10.39 1.14 2.02
C MET A 317 -10.82 -0.26 1.60
N ARG A 318 -9.86 -1.20 1.54
CA ARG A 318 -10.09 -2.59 1.10
C ARG A 318 -11.12 -3.30 1.96
N ARG A 319 -11.19 -3.00 3.25
CA ARG A 319 -12.21 -3.53 4.16
C ARG A 319 -13.63 -3.29 3.64
N VAL A 320 -13.92 -2.09 3.18
CA VAL A 320 -15.24 -1.72 2.65
C VAL A 320 -15.55 -2.52 1.38
N ILE A 321 -14.56 -2.64 0.48
CA ILE A 321 -14.69 -3.42 -0.75
C ILE A 321 -14.88 -4.91 -0.44
N ALA A 322 -14.09 -5.48 0.48
CA ALA A 322 -14.22 -6.87 0.91
C ALA A 322 -15.60 -7.16 1.52
N SER A 323 -16.11 -6.25 2.35
CA SER A 323 -17.46 -6.36 2.91
C SER A 323 -18.52 -6.37 1.82
N VAL A 324 -18.43 -5.47 0.85
CA VAL A 324 -19.36 -5.44 -0.31
C VAL A 324 -19.32 -6.76 -1.09
N SER A 325 -18.10 -7.24 -1.41
CA SER A 325 -17.90 -8.51 -2.15
C SER A 325 -18.49 -9.73 -1.45
N ASN A 326 -18.51 -9.73 -0.13
CA ASN A 326 -18.97 -10.84 0.68
C ASN A 326 -20.39 -10.67 1.26
N PHE A 327 -21.14 -9.66 0.81
CA PHE A 327 -22.49 -9.33 1.32
C PHE A 327 -22.52 -9.03 2.82
N ALA A 328 -21.37 -8.63 3.38
CA ALA A 328 -21.24 -8.25 4.78
C ALA A 328 -21.56 -6.76 4.99
N ASP A 329 -21.81 -6.41 6.27
CA ASP A 329 -21.94 -5.00 6.65
C ASP A 329 -20.61 -4.28 6.51
N VAL A 330 -20.62 -3.14 5.81
CA VAL A 330 -19.44 -2.31 5.58
C VAL A 330 -18.95 -1.58 6.84
N GLY A 331 -19.75 -1.56 7.89
CA GLY A 331 -19.43 -0.88 9.15
C GLY A 331 -19.33 0.64 9.00
N ASP A 332 -18.51 1.25 9.85
CA ASP A 332 -18.29 2.70 9.86
C ASP A 332 -17.54 3.16 8.58
N VAL A 333 -18.18 4.08 7.86
CA VAL A 333 -17.66 4.72 6.63
C VAL A 333 -17.43 6.23 6.79
N THR A 334 -17.52 6.77 8.00
CA THR A 334 -17.39 8.22 8.28
C THR A 334 -16.01 8.77 7.95
N THR A 335 -14.99 7.92 7.90
CA THR A 335 -13.62 8.29 7.54
C THR A 335 -13.37 8.35 6.04
N LEU A 336 -14.33 7.91 5.21
CA LEU A 336 -14.20 7.99 3.76
C LEU A 336 -14.29 9.42 3.26
N ALA A 337 -13.50 9.72 2.24
CA ALA A 337 -13.58 10.98 1.50
C ALA A 337 -14.75 11.00 0.51
N ASN A 338 -15.17 9.80 0.06
CA ASN A 338 -16.19 9.58 -0.98
C ASN A 338 -17.19 8.47 -0.57
N PRO A 339 -17.89 8.59 0.58
CA PRO A 339 -18.78 7.53 1.07
C PRO A 339 -19.94 7.22 0.10
N GLU A 340 -20.34 8.17 -0.72
CA GLU A 340 -21.44 8.06 -1.68
C GLU A 340 -21.21 6.99 -2.76
N ILE A 341 -19.96 6.62 -3.04
CA ILE A 341 -19.68 5.61 -4.06
C ILE A 341 -19.94 4.17 -3.57
N VAL A 342 -19.96 3.95 -2.25
CA VAL A 342 -20.10 2.61 -1.65
C VAL A 342 -21.41 1.95 -2.08
N ASP A 343 -22.51 2.69 -2.06
CA ASP A 343 -23.80 2.15 -2.47
C ASP A 343 -23.88 1.84 -3.96
N GLY A 344 -23.22 2.65 -4.80
CA GLY A 344 -23.09 2.38 -6.23
C GLY A 344 -22.32 1.09 -6.51
N ILE A 345 -21.17 0.90 -5.86
CA ILE A 345 -20.36 -0.31 -5.97
C ILE A 345 -21.15 -1.51 -5.45
N ARG A 346 -21.81 -1.39 -4.29
CA ARG A 346 -22.64 -2.45 -3.72
C ARG A 346 -23.74 -2.88 -4.69
N HIS A 347 -24.48 -1.94 -5.25
CA HIS A 347 -25.52 -2.24 -6.21
C HIS A 347 -25.00 -2.96 -7.44
N GLN A 348 -23.92 -2.45 -8.06
CA GLN A 348 -23.28 -3.05 -9.23
C GLN A 348 -22.84 -4.49 -8.96
N VAL A 349 -22.06 -4.70 -7.91
CA VAL A 349 -21.41 -5.97 -7.60
C VAL A 349 -22.42 -7.01 -7.14
N GLN A 350 -23.25 -6.67 -6.16
CA GLN A 350 -24.19 -7.64 -5.58
C GLN A 350 -25.31 -8.01 -6.56
N THR A 351 -25.79 -7.07 -7.39
CA THR A 351 -26.76 -7.41 -8.44
C THR A 351 -26.17 -8.39 -9.45
N ALA A 352 -24.93 -8.16 -9.90
CA ALA A 352 -24.26 -9.06 -10.83
C ALA A 352 -23.98 -10.44 -10.20
N LYS A 353 -23.56 -10.49 -8.94
CA LYS A 353 -23.32 -11.76 -8.21
C LYS A 353 -24.61 -12.56 -8.04
N VAL A 354 -25.70 -11.91 -7.66
CA VAL A 354 -27.04 -12.57 -7.56
C VAL A 354 -27.47 -13.13 -8.90
N ALA A 355 -27.35 -12.35 -9.98
CA ALA A 355 -27.69 -12.79 -11.33
C ALA A 355 -26.87 -14.02 -11.80
N ASN A 356 -25.65 -14.15 -11.33
CA ASN A 356 -24.74 -15.25 -11.67
C ASN A 356 -24.74 -16.42 -10.67
N ASN A 357 -25.65 -16.43 -9.69
CA ASN A 357 -25.66 -17.37 -8.57
C ASN A 357 -24.31 -17.45 -7.79
N ASP A 358 -23.58 -16.33 -7.72
CA ASP A 358 -22.32 -16.17 -7.01
C ASP A 358 -22.55 -15.48 -5.65
N VAL A 359 -23.57 -15.90 -4.93
CA VAL A 359 -23.86 -15.40 -3.58
C VAL A 359 -23.17 -16.31 -2.59
N PRO A 360 -22.33 -15.79 -1.67
CA PRO A 360 -21.72 -16.62 -0.65
C PRO A 360 -22.82 -17.23 0.25
N ARG A 361 -22.54 -18.44 0.78
CA ARG A 361 -23.34 -18.99 1.86
C ARG A 361 -23.37 -18.06 3.06
N GLU A 362 -24.21 -18.34 4.05
CA GLU A 362 -24.16 -17.64 5.32
C GLU A 362 -22.76 -17.76 5.95
N LEU A 363 -22.18 -16.60 6.29
CA LEU A 363 -20.82 -16.52 6.80
C LEU A 363 -20.81 -16.84 8.29
N THR A 364 -19.80 -17.56 8.74
CA THR A 364 -19.55 -17.79 10.16
C THR A 364 -19.12 -16.50 10.86
N GLU A 365 -19.26 -16.42 12.19
CA GLU A 365 -18.80 -15.27 12.97
C GLU A 365 -17.29 -15.00 12.78
N THR A 366 -16.49 -16.07 12.66
CA THR A 366 -15.05 -15.96 12.39
C THR A 366 -14.79 -15.33 11.02
N GLU A 367 -15.47 -15.80 9.97
CA GLU A 367 -15.32 -15.25 8.62
C GLU A 367 -15.76 -13.78 8.54
N LEU A 368 -16.86 -13.44 9.23
CA LEU A 368 -17.31 -12.04 9.32
C LEU A 368 -16.30 -11.15 10.05
N ALA A 369 -15.69 -11.66 11.13
CA ALA A 369 -14.65 -10.93 11.85
C ALA A 369 -13.41 -10.72 10.98
N GLU A 370 -12.95 -11.73 10.27
CA GLU A 370 -11.80 -11.66 9.36
C GLU A 370 -12.04 -10.67 8.20
N ILE A 371 -13.25 -10.68 7.60
CA ILE A 371 -13.60 -9.72 6.54
C ILE A 371 -13.62 -8.29 7.08
N LYS A 372 -14.13 -8.08 8.29
CA LYS A 372 -14.17 -6.76 8.94
C LYS A 372 -12.78 -6.26 9.34
N MET A 373 -11.88 -7.17 9.67
CA MET A 373 -10.48 -6.84 10.00
C MET A 373 -9.59 -6.68 8.76
N PHE A 374 -9.99 -7.24 7.61
CA PHE A 374 -9.21 -7.16 6.39
C PHE A 374 -8.96 -5.71 5.97
N GLY A 375 -7.73 -5.29 5.96
CA GLY A 375 -7.34 -3.91 5.65
C GLY A 375 -7.85 -2.85 6.65
N ALA A 376 -8.29 -3.23 7.84
CA ALA A 376 -8.84 -2.30 8.84
C ALA A 376 -7.76 -1.44 9.50
N GLU A 377 -6.53 -1.95 9.59
CA GLU A 377 -5.38 -1.26 10.18
C GLU A 377 -4.46 -0.64 9.12
N SER A 378 -4.87 -0.68 7.89
CA SER A 378 -4.07 -0.17 6.76
C SER A 378 -4.23 1.33 6.51
#